data_fc77ceb77873c65b79ac0a4d792a1828
#
_entry.id   fc77ceb77873c65b79ac0a4d792a1828
#
_cell.length_a   1.000
_cell.length_b   1.000
_cell.length_c   1.000
_cell.angle_alpha   90.00
_cell.angle_beta   90.00
_cell.angle_gamma   90.00
#
_symmetry.space_group_name_H-M   'P 1'
#
loop_
_entity.id
_entity.type
_entity.pdbx_description
1 polymer ?
#
loop_
_entity_poly.entity_id
_entity_poly.type
_entity_poly.pdbx_seq_one_letter_code
_entity_poly.pdbx_strand_id
1 'polypeptide(L)' 'MKLHYYAETDSLYIELREGAGVEVREIADGLNADLDAEGRVVGLDIDRASHKLDLTTLETFALPHTTMKAA' A
#
# COMPACT_ATOMS: atom_id res chain seq x y z
N MET A 1 -5.21 -7.10 -4.01
CA MET A 1 -4.24 -6.26 -3.29
C MET A 1 -2.84 -6.54 -3.82
N LYS A 2 -2.09 -5.49 -4.08
CA LYS A 2 -0.73 -5.63 -4.60
C LYS A 2 0.22 -4.76 -3.79
N LEU A 3 1.40 -5.28 -3.50
CA LEU A 3 2.45 -4.54 -2.83
C LEU A 3 3.58 -4.26 -3.82
N HIS A 4 3.94 -2.98 -3.97
CA HIS A 4 5.02 -2.56 -4.86
C HIS A 4 6.08 -1.84 -4.05
N TYR A 5 7.29 -2.40 -4.01
CA TYR A 5 8.40 -1.77 -3.31
C TYR A 5 9.37 -1.15 -4.30
N TYR A 6 9.74 0.10 -4.05
CA TYR A 6 10.65 0.87 -4.87
C TYR A 6 11.94 1.12 -4.08
N ALA A 7 12.95 0.30 -4.37
CA ALA A 7 14.20 0.33 -3.61
C ALA A 7 14.94 1.66 -3.69
N GLU A 8 14.84 2.34 -4.83
CA GLU A 8 15.56 3.61 -5.04
C GLU A 8 15.11 4.71 -4.08
N THR A 9 13.84 4.71 -3.72
CA THR A 9 13.25 5.71 -2.84
C THR A 9 12.85 5.14 -1.49
N ASP A 10 13.03 3.84 -1.28
CA ASP A 10 12.57 3.15 -0.07
C ASP A 10 11.08 3.42 0.17
N SER A 11 10.28 3.30 -0.88
CA SER A 11 8.84 3.55 -0.82
C SER A 11 8.08 2.25 -1.03
N LEU A 12 7.01 2.07 -0.27
CA LEU A 12 6.09 0.96 -0.46
C LEU A 12 4.72 1.52 -0.87
N TYR A 13 4.21 1.04 -1.99
CA TYR A 13 2.84 1.36 -2.41
C TYR A 13 1.98 0.11 -2.28
N ILE A 14 0.89 0.22 -1.55
CA ILE A 14 -0.06 -0.87 -1.38
C ILE A 14 -1.31 -0.54 -2.19
N GLU A 15 -1.52 -1.28 -3.27
CA GLU A 15 -2.75 -1.16 -4.04
C GLU A 15 -3.81 -2.02 -3.36
N LEU A 16 -4.77 -1.37 -2.72
CA LEU A 16 -5.78 -2.08 -1.92
C LEU A 16 -6.90 -2.65 -2.78
N ARG A 17 -7.22 -1.95 -3.87
CA ARG A 17 -8.26 -2.37 -4.81
C ARG A 17 -8.02 -1.69 -6.15
N GLU A 18 -8.61 -2.22 -7.21
CA GLU A 18 -8.56 -1.55 -8.50
C GLU A 18 -9.37 -0.26 -8.46
N GLY A 19 -8.89 0.74 -9.17
CA GLY A 19 -9.56 2.03 -9.28
C GLY A 19 -8.54 3.14 -9.41
N ALA A 20 -8.97 4.24 -10.01
CA ALA A 20 -8.12 5.40 -10.17
C ALA A 20 -8.20 6.27 -8.92
N GLY A 21 -7.05 6.65 -8.38
CA GLY A 21 -6.98 7.64 -7.32
C GLY A 21 -7.19 9.02 -7.93
N VAL A 22 -8.08 9.80 -7.34
CA VAL A 22 -8.37 11.17 -7.77
C VAL A 22 -7.99 12.21 -6.73
N GLU A 23 -7.73 11.76 -5.50
CA GLU A 23 -7.33 12.63 -4.40
C GLU A 23 -6.29 11.91 -3.56
N VAL A 24 -5.27 12.67 -3.10
CA VAL A 24 -4.28 12.17 -2.15
C VAL A 24 -4.51 12.85 -0.82
N ARG A 25 -4.55 12.06 0.25
CA ARG A 25 -4.72 12.61 1.60
C ARG A 25 -3.57 12.13 2.48
N GLU A 26 -2.86 13.06 3.10
CA GLU A 26 -1.83 12.72 4.07
C GLU A 26 -2.49 12.26 5.37
N ILE A 27 -2.14 11.05 5.79
CA ILE A 27 -2.65 10.46 7.04
C ILE A 27 -1.67 10.76 8.19
N ALA A 28 -0.39 10.67 7.90
CA ALA A 28 0.69 10.95 8.83
C ALA A 28 1.90 11.34 7.98
N ASP A 29 2.98 11.78 8.62
CA ASP A 29 4.19 12.15 7.91
C ASP A 29 4.71 10.96 7.08
N GLY A 30 4.77 11.16 5.76
CA GLY A 30 5.23 10.11 4.84
C GLY A 30 4.25 8.96 4.65
N LEU A 31 3.00 9.11 5.06
CA LEU A 31 1.95 8.12 4.84
C LEU A 31 0.77 8.79 4.18
N ASN A 32 0.55 8.48 2.90
CA ASN A 32 -0.50 9.09 2.09
C ASN A 32 -1.50 8.02 1.63
N ALA A 33 -2.77 8.40 1.63
CA ALA A 33 -3.83 7.56 1.09
C ALA A 33 -4.31 8.12 -0.24
N ASP A 34 -4.47 7.24 -1.23
CA ASP A 34 -5.12 7.58 -2.49
C ASP A 34 -6.60 7.25 -2.38
N LEU A 35 -7.45 8.22 -2.69
CA LEU A 35 -8.90 8.07 -2.63
C LEU A 35 -9.49 8.12 -4.03
N ASP A 36 -10.52 7.32 -4.27
CA ASP A 36 -11.27 7.37 -5.52
C ASP A 36 -12.34 8.46 -5.49
N ALA A 37 -13.12 8.56 -6.55
CA ALA A 37 -14.14 9.60 -6.68
C ALA A 37 -15.25 9.48 -5.63
N GLU A 38 -15.45 8.29 -5.06
CA GLU A 38 -16.42 8.07 -3.99
C GLU A 38 -15.83 8.21 -2.59
N GLY A 39 -14.56 8.58 -2.49
CA GLY A 39 -13.88 8.75 -1.21
C GLY A 39 -13.39 7.46 -0.58
N ARG A 40 -13.32 6.37 -1.36
CA ARG A 40 -12.79 5.10 -0.85
C ARG A 40 -11.28 5.06 -1.01
N VAL A 41 -10.58 4.45 -0.05
CA VAL A 41 -9.13 4.31 -0.12
C VAL A 41 -8.80 3.19 -1.11
N VAL A 42 -8.09 3.55 -2.18
CA VAL A 42 -7.67 2.58 -3.20
C VAL A 42 -6.20 2.22 -3.10
N GLY A 43 -5.40 3.03 -2.42
CA GLY A 43 -3.99 2.75 -2.23
C GLY A 43 -3.39 3.49 -1.06
N LEU A 44 -2.24 3.00 -0.59
CA LEU A 44 -1.44 3.63 0.46
C LEU A 44 -0.02 3.77 -0.04
N ASP A 45 0.55 4.96 0.11
CA ASP A 45 1.93 5.27 -0.25
C ASP A 45 2.72 5.57 1.02
N ILE A 46 3.77 4.78 1.27
CA ILE A 46 4.54 4.85 2.51
C ILE A 46 5.98 5.19 2.17
N ASP A 47 6.42 6.40 2.55
CA ASP A 47 7.79 6.85 2.38
C ASP A 47 8.67 6.26 3.47
N ARG A 48 9.93 6.02 3.15
CA ARG A 48 10.91 5.44 4.06
C ARG A 48 10.36 4.19 4.73
N ALA A 49 9.85 3.30 3.89
CA ALA A 49 9.10 2.13 4.34
C ALA A 49 9.94 1.20 5.23
N SER A 50 11.23 1.03 4.94
CA SER A 50 12.09 0.16 5.75
C SER A 50 12.29 0.68 7.17
N HIS A 51 12.09 1.98 7.40
CA HIS A 51 12.18 2.59 8.74
C HIS A 51 10.86 2.52 9.51
N LYS A 52 9.76 2.40 8.79
CA LYS A 52 8.42 2.42 9.39
C LYS A 52 7.80 1.04 9.53
N LEU A 53 8.22 0.10 8.68
CA LEU A 53 7.62 -1.23 8.59
C LEU A 53 8.70 -2.30 8.70
N ASP A 54 8.31 -3.48 9.15
CA ASP A 54 9.16 -4.66 9.06
C ASP A 54 8.95 -5.28 7.68
N LEU A 55 9.87 -5.00 6.76
CA LEU A 55 9.82 -5.52 5.39
C LEU A 55 10.49 -6.88 5.25
N THR A 56 11.00 -7.46 6.35
CA THR A 56 11.71 -8.73 6.30
C THR A 56 10.77 -9.93 6.23
N THR A 57 9.55 -9.78 6.70
CA THR A 57 8.55 -10.85 6.67
C THR A 57 7.19 -10.30 6.28
N LEU A 58 6.43 -11.14 5.57
CA LEU A 58 5.04 -10.88 5.26
C LEU A 58 4.24 -12.11 5.66
N GLU A 59 3.36 -11.95 6.62
CA GLU A 59 2.52 -13.03 7.10
C GLU A 59 1.05 -12.68 6.90
N THR A 60 0.25 -13.67 6.57
CA THR A 60 -1.20 -13.50 6.45
C THR A 60 -1.90 -14.56 7.28
N PHE A 61 -3.01 -14.20 7.90
CA PHE A 61 -3.78 -15.09 8.75
C PHE A 61 -5.25 -15.08 8.34
N ALA A 62 -5.74 -16.24 7.92
CA ALA A 62 -7.15 -16.48 7.66
C ALA A 62 -7.80 -15.51 6.64
N LEU A 63 -7.03 -15.02 5.66
CA LEU A 63 -7.58 -14.21 4.58
C LEU A 63 -8.55 -15.08 3.75
N PRO A 64 -9.79 -14.61 3.53
CA PRO A 64 -10.76 -15.40 2.78
C PRO A 64 -10.44 -15.40 1.29
N HIS A 65 -10.54 -16.58 0.66
CA HIS A 65 -10.48 -16.73 -0.80
C HIS A 65 -9.26 -16.07 -1.46
N THR A 66 -8.11 -16.09 -0.76
CA THR A 66 -6.91 -15.39 -1.23
C THR A 66 -5.93 -16.34 -1.86
N THR A 67 -5.42 -15.98 -3.04
CA THR A 67 -4.29 -16.65 -3.67
C THR A 67 -3.10 -15.70 -3.56
N MET A 68 -2.01 -16.17 -2.93
CA MET A 68 -0.81 -15.35 -2.82
C MET A 68 0.07 -15.56 -4.04
N LYS A 69 0.52 -14.44 -4.64
CA LYS A 69 1.43 -14.46 -5.78
C LYS A 69 2.66 -13.64 -5.43
N ALA A 70 3.83 -14.19 -5.76
CA ALA A 70 5.09 -13.46 -5.68
C ALA A 70 5.56 -13.15 -7.10
N ALA A 71 5.95 -11.92 -7.35
CA ALA A 71 6.43 -11.47 -8.66
C ALA A 71 7.94 -11.34 -8.68
#